data_ade4f5d75043745a930474512f07bd8c
#
_entry.id   ade4f5d75043745a930474512f07bd8c
#
_cell.length_a   1.000
_cell.length_b   1.000
_cell.length_c   1.000
_cell.angle_alpha   90.00
_cell.angle_beta   90.00
_cell.angle_gamma   90.00
#
_symmetry.space_group_name_H-M   'P 1'
#
loop_
_entity.id
_entity.type
_entity.pdbx_description
1 polymer ?
#
loop_
_entity_poly.entity_id
_entity_poly.type
_entity_poly.pdbx_seq_one_letter_code
_entity_poly.pdbx_strand_id
1 'polypeptide(L)'
;MITNRSNYTRLKENLEYLNLKQFNHRLDEIIELTQNRTMSVIDILLKLTDYEVDVKKQNVKESMIKVANFPYNRSLDDFDFSFNSDINELEIRNLASLNFIENNKNLIFIGNSGVGKTHLATAIGRLAASSRYSTYFIKCHDLIANLKAAL
;
A
#
# COMPACT_ATOMS: atom_id res chain seq x y z
N MET A 1 40.26 16.30 13.57
CA MET A 1 39.68 15.92 12.27
C MET A 1 39.51 14.40 12.07
N ILE A 2 40.29 13.53 12.70
CA ILE A 2 40.23 12.06 12.54
C ILE A 2 38.96 11.45 13.17
N THR A 3 38.48 12.02 14.28
CA THR A 3 37.31 11.54 15.03
C THR A 3 35.98 11.67 14.24
N ASN A 4 35.86 12.70 13.41
CA ASN A 4 34.61 12.96 12.67
C ASN A 4 34.39 11.95 11.51
N ARG A 5 35.47 11.53 10.85
CA ARG A 5 35.41 10.56 9.75
C ARG A 5 35.06 9.15 10.26
N SER A 6 35.56 8.79 11.45
CA SER A 6 35.23 7.53 12.12
C SER A 6 33.75 7.47 12.56
N ASN A 7 33.23 8.57 13.14
CA ASN A 7 31.82 8.62 13.57
C ASN A 7 30.84 8.61 12.40
N TYR A 8 31.14 9.27 11.31
CA TYR A 8 30.33 9.27 10.10
C TYR A 8 30.26 7.87 9.47
N THR A 9 31.40 7.19 9.34
CA THR A 9 31.46 5.82 8.80
C THR A 9 30.63 4.87 9.69
N ARG A 10 30.83 4.94 11.00
CA ARG A 10 30.07 4.15 11.97
C ARG A 10 28.56 4.43 11.89
N LEU A 11 28.16 5.69 11.69
CA LEU A 11 26.76 6.05 11.49
C LEU A 11 26.17 5.37 10.25
N LYS A 12 26.86 5.42 9.11
CA LYS A 12 26.44 4.74 7.88
C LYS A 12 26.31 3.23 8.07
N GLU A 13 27.28 2.59 8.71
CA GLU A 13 27.22 1.16 9.03
C GLU A 13 26.01 0.83 9.93
N ASN A 14 25.74 1.63 10.95
CA ASN A 14 24.57 1.45 11.81
C ASN A 14 23.24 1.61 11.03
N LEU A 15 23.14 2.61 10.15
CA LEU A 15 21.96 2.83 9.33
C LEU A 15 21.71 1.67 8.36
N GLU A 16 22.77 1.09 7.82
CA GLU A 16 22.71 -0.09 6.96
C GLU A 16 22.25 -1.32 7.76
N TYR A 17 22.86 -1.57 8.93
CA TYR A 17 22.47 -2.66 9.82
C TYR A 17 21.00 -2.55 10.27
N LEU A 18 20.52 -1.35 10.56
CA LEU A 18 19.13 -1.08 10.91
C LEU A 18 18.18 -1.09 9.71
N ASN A 19 18.71 -1.31 8.50
CA ASN A 19 17.95 -1.30 7.24
C ASN A 19 17.20 0.03 6.99
N LEU A 20 17.79 1.15 7.41
CA LEU A 20 17.29 2.52 7.21
C LEU A 20 17.90 3.11 5.92
N LYS A 21 17.50 2.54 4.78
CA LYS A 21 18.13 2.84 3.47
C LYS A 21 17.91 4.27 3.01
N GLN A 22 16.71 4.80 3.20
CA GLN A 22 16.39 6.18 2.79
C GLN A 22 17.13 7.19 3.65
N PHE A 23 17.22 6.92 4.95
CA PHE A 23 18.01 7.70 5.88
C PHE A 23 19.49 7.74 5.46
N ASN A 24 20.07 6.58 5.18
CA ASN A 24 21.46 6.45 4.75
C ASN A 24 21.73 7.18 3.42
N HIS A 25 20.83 7.06 2.44
CA HIS A 25 20.96 7.67 1.12
C HIS A 25 20.88 9.20 1.17
N ARG A 26 20.09 9.78 2.06
CA ARG A 26 19.85 11.23 2.18
C ARG A 26 20.68 11.90 3.26
N LEU A 27 21.52 11.16 3.98
CA LEU A 27 22.29 11.67 5.09
C LEU A 27 23.21 12.83 4.67
N ASP A 28 23.87 12.68 3.51
CA ASP A 28 24.83 13.70 3.02
C ASP A 28 24.11 15.00 2.65
N GLU A 29 22.97 14.92 1.94
CA GLU A 29 22.12 16.06 1.59
C GLU A 29 21.71 16.84 2.84
N ILE A 30 21.36 16.14 3.91
CA ILE A 30 20.88 16.76 5.13
C ILE A 30 22.00 17.36 5.95
N ILE A 31 23.20 16.74 5.96
CA ILE A 31 24.37 17.32 6.59
C ILE A 31 24.73 18.67 5.95
N GLU A 32 24.64 18.79 4.62
CA GLU A 32 24.87 20.05 3.92
C GLU A 32 23.83 21.12 4.32
N LEU A 33 22.56 20.76 4.44
CA LEU A 33 21.49 21.66 4.87
C LEU A 33 21.71 22.14 6.33
N THR A 34 22.29 21.31 7.19
CA THR A 34 22.59 21.65 8.60
C THR A 34 23.69 22.69 8.71
N GLN A 35 24.68 22.66 7.84
CA GLN A 35 25.79 23.63 7.84
C GLN A 35 25.29 25.07 7.65
N ASN A 36 24.19 25.25 6.96
CA ASN A 36 23.54 26.54 6.73
C ASN A 36 22.65 27.04 7.88
N ARG A 37 22.59 26.33 9.01
CA ARG A 37 21.80 26.65 10.22
C ARG A 37 20.32 26.96 9.98
N THR A 38 19.73 26.41 8.93
CA THR A 38 18.33 26.69 8.54
C THR A 38 17.31 25.77 9.19
N MET A 39 17.75 24.66 9.81
CA MET A 39 16.87 23.66 10.39
C MET A 39 17.30 23.26 11.79
N SER A 40 16.34 22.97 12.67
CA SER A 40 16.61 22.39 13.98
C SER A 40 16.98 20.90 13.87
N VAL A 41 17.65 20.35 14.88
CA VAL A 41 17.97 18.91 14.92
C VAL A 41 16.70 18.05 14.84
N ILE A 42 15.61 18.50 15.46
CA ILE A 42 14.33 17.79 15.43
C ILE A 42 13.75 17.77 14.02
N ASP A 43 13.77 18.90 13.31
CA ASP A 43 13.27 18.98 11.93
C ASP A 43 14.05 18.07 10.98
N ILE A 44 15.36 17.96 11.20
CA ILE A 44 16.25 17.09 10.43
C ILE A 44 15.90 15.62 10.66
N LEU A 45 15.77 15.20 11.91
CA LEU A 45 15.41 13.84 12.27
C LEU A 45 14.01 13.50 11.77
N LEU A 46 13.07 14.43 11.88
CA LEU A 46 11.71 14.24 11.36
C LEU A 46 11.73 14.02 9.84
N LYS A 47 12.41 14.88 9.10
CA LYS A 47 12.53 14.76 7.64
C LYS A 47 13.14 13.43 7.22
N LEU A 48 14.20 12.97 7.90
CA LEU A 48 14.84 11.68 7.62
C LEU A 48 13.93 10.49 7.94
N THR A 49 13.22 10.56 9.06
CA THR A 49 12.29 9.48 9.46
C THR A 49 11.06 9.44 8.57
N ASP A 50 10.54 10.58 8.09
CA ASP A 50 9.41 10.63 7.17
C ASP A 50 9.70 9.88 5.87
N TYR A 51 10.88 10.08 5.27
CA TYR A 51 11.28 9.33 4.08
C TYR A 51 11.29 7.82 4.30
N GLU A 52 11.80 7.36 5.45
CA GLU A 52 11.85 5.95 5.77
C GLU A 52 10.46 5.36 6.03
N VAL A 53 9.61 6.12 6.73
CA VAL A 53 8.22 5.75 7.02
C VAL A 53 7.40 5.63 5.73
N ASP A 54 7.56 6.56 4.79
CA ASP A 54 6.81 6.54 3.53
C ASP A 54 7.16 5.31 2.69
N VAL A 55 8.46 5.00 2.56
CA VAL A 55 8.90 3.79 1.84
C VAL A 55 8.40 2.53 2.54
N LYS A 56 8.46 2.46 3.88
CA LYS A 56 7.93 1.31 4.63
C LYS A 56 6.42 1.16 4.47
N LYS A 57 5.66 2.26 4.49
CA LYS A 57 4.21 2.25 4.23
C LYS A 57 3.90 1.74 2.83
N GLN A 58 4.65 2.19 1.83
CA GLN A 58 4.48 1.76 0.44
C GLN A 58 4.79 0.27 0.27
N ASN A 59 5.90 -0.22 0.85
CA ASN A 59 6.27 -1.62 0.79
C ASN A 59 5.23 -2.54 1.45
N VAL A 60 4.66 -2.11 2.59
CA VAL A 60 3.55 -2.85 3.24
C VAL A 60 2.33 -2.90 2.33
N LYS A 61 1.94 -1.78 1.72
CA LYS A 61 0.81 -1.70 0.78
C LYS A 61 1.00 -2.68 -0.39
N GLU A 62 2.18 -2.66 -1.03
CA GLU A 62 2.50 -3.55 -2.15
C GLU A 62 2.49 -5.03 -1.73
N SER A 63 3.04 -5.33 -0.56
CA SER A 63 3.04 -6.68 0.00
C SER A 63 1.62 -7.19 0.27
N MET A 64 0.75 -6.37 0.86
CA MET A 64 -0.64 -6.71 1.11
C MET A 64 -1.41 -6.99 -0.19
N ILE A 65 -1.22 -6.16 -1.23
CA ILE A 65 -1.82 -6.38 -2.55
C ILE A 65 -1.29 -7.68 -3.18
N LYS A 66 0.01 -7.95 -3.06
CA LYS A 66 0.63 -9.17 -3.62
C LYS A 66 0.10 -10.45 -2.98
N VAL A 67 -0.04 -10.46 -1.66
CA VAL A 67 -0.55 -11.62 -0.90
C VAL A 67 -2.04 -11.84 -1.14
N ALA A 68 -2.79 -10.80 -1.46
CA ALA A 68 -4.23 -10.87 -1.69
C ALA A 68 -4.66 -11.70 -2.93
N ASN A 69 -3.73 -12.16 -3.76
CA ASN A 69 -3.96 -13.09 -4.88
C ASN A 69 -4.99 -12.59 -5.91
N PHE A 70 -5.00 -11.29 -6.21
CA PHE A 70 -5.91 -10.75 -7.22
C PHE A 70 -5.58 -11.24 -8.64
N PRO A 71 -6.59 -11.51 -9.50
CA PRO A 71 -6.39 -12.07 -10.83
C PRO A 71 -5.72 -11.10 -11.82
N TYR A 72 -5.81 -9.80 -11.56
CA TYR A 72 -5.20 -8.74 -12.38
C TYR A 72 -5.04 -7.44 -11.60
N ASN A 73 -4.20 -6.55 -12.15
CA ASN A 73 -3.92 -5.24 -11.58
C ASN A 73 -4.81 -4.18 -12.24
N ARG A 74 -6.04 -4.01 -11.74
CA ARG A 74 -6.99 -2.98 -12.18
C ARG A 74 -7.55 -2.21 -11.00
N SER A 75 -7.73 -0.90 -11.18
CA SER A 75 -8.32 0.04 -10.23
C SER A 75 -9.78 0.35 -10.60
N LEU A 76 -10.45 1.17 -9.78
CA LEU A 76 -11.76 1.71 -10.13
C LEU A 76 -11.68 2.73 -11.28
N ASP A 77 -10.54 3.42 -11.42
CA ASP A 77 -10.34 4.39 -12.49
C ASP A 77 -10.14 3.72 -13.86
N ASP A 78 -9.77 2.43 -13.88
CA ASP A 78 -9.69 1.61 -15.10
C ASP A 78 -11.05 1.06 -15.53
N PHE A 79 -12.13 1.32 -14.77
CA PHE A 79 -13.46 0.83 -15.09
C PHE A 79 -14.22 1.82 -15.98
N ASP A 80 -14.67 1.34 -17.13
CA ASP A 80 -15.47 2.15 -18.03
C ASP A 80 -16.96 2.12 -17.61
N PHE A 81 -17.38 3.15 -16.90
CA PHE A 81 -18.76 3.31 -16.45
C PHE A 81 -19.72 3.63 -17.61
N SER A 82 -19.21 4.09 -18.77
CA SER A 82 -20.05 4.38 -19.93
C SER A 82 -20.54 3.11 -20.65
N PHE A 83 -19.85 1.99 -20.44
CA PHE A 83 -20.21 0.71 -21.04
C PHE A 83 -21.57 0.17 -20.55
N ASN A 84 -21.96 0.47 -19.31
CA ASN A 84 -23.23 0.01 -18.74
C ASN A 84 -23.87 1.11 -17.90
N SER A 85 -24.89 1.75 -18.44
CA SER A 85 -25.65 2.82 -17.79
C SER A 85 -26.43 2.38 -16.53
N ASP A 86 -26.61 1.07 -16.32
CA ASP A 86 -27.29 0.56 -15.13
C ASP A 86 -26.39 0.59 -13.88
N ILE A 87 -25.09 0.83 -14.06
CA ILE A 87 -24.13 0.94 -12.95
C ILE A 87 -24.05 2.39 -12.49
N ASN A 88 -24.48 2.64 -11.26
CA ASN A 88 -24.35 3.96 -10.65
C ASN A 88 -22.89 4.18 -10.21
N GLU A 89 -22.15 4.99 -10.97
CA GLU A 89 -20.74 5.32 -10.68
C GLU A 89 -20.56 5.91 -9.28
N LEU A 90 -21.47 6.81 -8.86
CA LEU A 90 -21.38 7.45 -7.54
C LEU A 90 -21.49 6.43 -6.42
N GLU A 91 -22.38 5.45 -6.55
CA GLU A 91 -22.55 4.37 -5.59
C GLU A 91 -21.30 3.50 -5.51
N ILE A 92 -20.73 3.11 -6.66
CA ILE A 92 -19.47 2.34 -6.70
C ILE A 92 -18.31 3.13 -6.09
N ARG A 93 -18.19 4.43 -6.40
CA ARG A 93 -17.16 5.28 -5.79
C ARG A 93 -17.35 5.48 -4.29
N ASN A 94 -18.58 5.50 -3.80
CA ASN A 94 -18.87 5.52 -2.36
C ASN A 94 -18.38 4.24 -1.65
N LEU A 95 -18.41 3.08 -2.32
CA LEU A 95 -17.84 1.84 -1.76
C LEU A 95 -16.31 1.92 -1.60
N ALA A 96 -15.64 2.80 -2.32
CA ALA A 96 -14.20 3.07 -2.18
C ALA A 96 -13.83 3.67 -0.81
N SER A 97 -14.79 4.23 -0.07
CA SER A 97 -14.59 4.64 1.34
C SER A 97 -14.35 3.45 2.28
N LEU A 98 -14.67 2.23 1.86
CA LEU A 98 -14.56 0.98 2.63
C LEU A 98 -15.40 0.93 3.92
N ASN A 99 -16.31 1.88 4.12
CA ASN A 99 -17.18 1.95 5.30
C ASN A 99 -18.02 0.68 5.50
N PHE A 100 -18.30 -0.08 4.43
CA PHE A 100 -19.00 -1.34 4.53
C PHE A 100 -18.19 -2.39 5.32
N ILE A 101 -16.86 -2.37 5.24
CA ILE A 101 -15.99 -3.27 6.02
C ILE A 101 -16.03 -2.89 7.50
N GLU A 102 -15.91 -1.60 7.82
CA GLU A 102 -15.94 -1.09 9.19
C GLU A 102 -17.28 -1.37 9.87
N ASN A 103 -18.36 -1.35 9.09
CA ASN A 103 -19.71 -1.66 9.58
C ASN A 103 -20.09 -3.16 9.47
N ASN A 104 -19.12 -4.05 9.21
CA ASN A 104 -19.33 -5.50 9.07
C ASN A 104 -20.43 -5.87 8.04
N LYS A 105 -20.53 -5.10 6.96
CA LYS A 105 -21.49 -5.35 5.88
C LYS A 105 -20.85 -6.15 4.74
N ASN A 106 -21.65 -7.00 4.13
CA ASN A 106 -21.26 -7.72 2.91
C ASN A 106 -21.62 -6.93 1.67
N LEU A 107 -20.78 -7.08 0.63
CA LEU A 107 -21.01 -6.52 -0.70
C LEU A 107 -21.23 -7.66 -1.69
N ILE A 108 -22.35 -7.62 -2.43
CA ILE A 108 -22.70 -8.64 -3.42
C ILE A 108 -22.94 -7.95 -4.76
N PHE A 109 -22.21 -8.38 -5.81
CA PHE A 109 -22.43 -7.94 -7.17
C PHE A 109 -23.26 -8.96 -7.94
N ILE A 110 -24.44 -8.56 -8.43
CA ILE A 110 -25.35 -9.40 -9.22
C ILE A 110 -25.52 -8.78 -10.60
N GLY A 111 -25.55 -9.59 -11.63
CA GLY A 111 -25.74 -9.16 -13.02
C GLY A 111 -25.27 -10.20 -14.03
N ASN A 112 -25.46 -9.92 -15.31
CA ASN A 112 -25.10 -10.79 -16.44
C ASN A 112 -23.58 -11.01 -16.55
N SER A 113 -23.16 -12.02 -17.31
CA SER A 113 -21.76 -12.23 -17.62
C SER A 113 -21.19 -11.04 -18.40
N GLY A 114 -19.93 -10.69 -18.15
CA GLY A 114 -19.23 -9.63 -18.91
C GLY A 114 -19.46 -8.18 -18.42
N VAL A 115 -20.42 -7.91 -17.54
CA VAL A 115 -20.73 -6.52 -17.07
C VAL A 115 -19.71 -5.93 -16.07
N GLY A 116 -18.58 -6.58 -15.82
CA GLY A 116 -17.51 -6.01 -15.00
C GLY A 116 -17.56 -6.32 -13.50
N LYS A 117 -18.42 -7.24 -13.03
CA LYS A 117 -18.53 -7.59 -11.58
C LYS A 117 -17.19 -7.94 -10.93
N THR A 118 -16.41 -8.81 -11.59
CA THR A 118 -15.09 -9.22 -11.09
C THR A 118 -14.10 -8.07 -11.12
N HIS A 119 -14.19 -7.16 -12.09
CA HIS A 119 -13.37 -5.96 -12.11
C HIS A 119 -13.65 -5.09 -10.88
N LEU A 120 -14.92 -4.77 -10.64
CA LEU A 120 -15.33 -3.94 -9.49
C LEU A 120 -14.94 -4.60 -8.16
N ALA A 121 -15.21 -5.90 -8.00
CA ALA A 121 -14.84 -6.64 -6.80
C ALA A 121 -13.31 -6.65 -6.58
N THR A 122 -12.53 -6.85 -7.65
CA THR A 122 -11.07 -6.81 -7.59
C THR A 122 -10.55 -5.41 -7.24
N ALA A 123 -11.09 -4.37 -7.87
CA ALA A 123 -10.68 -2.99 -7.64
C ALA A 123 -10.95 -2.55 -6.20
N ILE A 124 -12.13 -2.85 -5.65
CA ILE A 124 -12.49 -2.55 -4.26
C ILE A 124 -11.65 -3.41 -3.29
N GLY A 125 -11.44 -4.70 -3.58
CA GLY A 125 -10.59 -5.56 -2.78
C GLY A 125 -9.14 -5.09 -2.73
N ARG A 126 -8.59 -4.61 -3.85
CA ARG A 126 -7.24 -4.02 -3.93
C ARG A 126 -7.14 -2.73 -3.11
N LEU A 127 -8.20 -1.91 -3.14
CA LEU A 127 -8.27 -0.72 -2.32
C LEU A 127 -8.26 -1.08 -0.83
N ALA A 128 -9.04 -2.09 -0.43
CA ALA A 128 -9.04 -2.63 0.93
C ALA A 128 -7.66 -3.14 1.34
N ALA A 129 -7.00 -3.97 0.52
CA ALA A 129 -5.64 -4.45 0.77
C ALA A 129 -4.65 -3.29 0.92
N SER A 130 -4.72 -2.28 0.04
CA SER A 130 -3.86 -1.08 0.11
C SER A 130 -4.11 -0.22 1.35
N SER A 131 -5.31 -0.30 1.92
CA SER A 131 -5.71 0.33 3.19
C SER A 131 -5.44 -0.57 4.41
N ARG A 132 -4.65 -1.64 4.24
CA ARG A 132 -4.22 -2.59 5.27
C ARG A 132 -5.29 -3.53 5.82
N TYR A 133 -6.44 -3.65 5.15
CA TYR A 133 -7.36 -4.73 5.47
C TYR A 133 -6.80 -6.05 4.95
N SER A 134 -6.85 -7.10 5.78
CA SER A 134 -6.49 -8.46 5.37
C SER A 134 -7.47 -8.93 4.30
N THR A 135 -6.99 -9.08 3.08
CA THR A 135 -7.82 -9.36 1.91
C THR A 135 -7.25 -10.53 1.14
N TYR A 136 -8.12 -11.42 0.68
CA TYR A 136 -7.75 -12.54 -0.16
C TYR A 136 -8.81 -12.79 -1.24
N PHE A 137 -8.39 -12.84 -2.50
CA PHE A 137 -9.25 -13.17 -3.63
C PHE A 137 -9.18 -14.68 -3.91
N ILE A 138 -10.33 -15.33 -3.93
CA ILE A 138 -10.43 -16.75 -4.27
C ILE A 138 -11.68 -16.99 -5.12
N LYS A 139 -11.56 -17.85 -6.12
CA LYS A 139 -12.72 -18.32 -6.87
C LYS A 139 -13.46 -19.40 -6.07
N CYS A 140 -14.78 -19.45 -6.21
CA CYS A 140 -15.61 -20.39 -5.44
C CYS A 140 -15.19 -21.86 -5.61
N HIS A 141 -14.84 -22.29 -6.83
CA HIS A 141 -14.39 -23.67 -7.06
C HIS A 141 -13.07 -23.98 -6.36
N ASP A 142 -12.11 -23.02 -6.32
CA ASP A 142 -10.83 -23.18 -5.63
C ASP A 142 -11.04 -23.24 -4.11
N LEU A 143 -11.95 -22.40 -3.60
CA LEU A 143 -12.30 -22.42 -2.18
C LEU A 143 -12.87 -23.80 -1.77
N ILE A 144 -13.80 -24.34 -2.56
CA ILE A 144 -14.37 -25.66 -2.30
C ILE A 144 -13.31 -26.77 -2.38
N ALA A 145 -12.41 -26.70 -3.35
CA ALA A 145 -11.31 -27.67 -3.48
C ALA A 145 -10.37 -27.62 -2.27
N ASN A 146 -10.00 -26.41 -1.81
CA ASN A 146 -9.14 -26.22 -0.65
C ASN A 146 -9.80 -26.75 0.63
N LEU A 147 -11.09 -26.49 0.82
CA LEU A 147 -11.84 -26.98 1.99
C LEU A 147 -11.93 -28.52 1.99
N LYS A 148 -12.14 -29.16 0.83
CA LYS A 148 -12.16 -30.63 0.72
C LYS A 148 -10.78 -31.26 0.98
N ALA A 149 -9.70 -30.57 0.63
CA ALA A 149 -8.35 -31.06 0.87
C ALA A 149 -7.89 -30.89 2.34
N ALA A 150 -8.58 -30.06 3.11
CA ALA A 150 -8.29 -29.81 4.52
C ALA A 150 -9.07 -30.74 5.48
N LEU A 151 -10.00 -31.56 4.95
CA LEU A 151 -10.77 -32.57 5.67
C LEU A 151 -10.10 -33.94 5.57
#